data_bd2d0da72ceef07b64ef888e8d0144b3
#
_entry.id   bd2d0da72ceef07b64ef888e8d0144b3
#
_cell.length_a   1.000
_cell.length_b   1.000
_cell.length_c   1.000
_cell.angle_alpha   90.00
_cell.angle_beta   90.00
_cell.angle_gamma   90.00
#
_symmetry.space_group_name_H-M   'P 1'
#
loop_
_entity.id
_entity.type
_entity.pdbx_description
1 polymer ?
#
loop_
_entity_poly.entity_id
_entity_poly.type
_entity_poly.pdbx_seq_one_letter_code
_entity_poly.pdbx_strand_id
1 'polypeptide(L)'
;MKQISIILIALFSVMVLSCSPSNKKSIDRLNNHIEKVEKNYKTYSSEDWELANLEFEAIVAQIEENYHIMTNEEREIALKAIGRYYGLAAKQGFEDAAQEVQKIYESLPSLIDGFMDAFR
;
A
#
# COMPACT_ATOMS: atom_id res chain seq x y z
N MET A 1 33.98 17.40 14.28
CA MET A 1 32.65 16.84 14.48
C MET A 1 31.62 17.40 13.53
N LYS A 2 31.50 18.71 13.41
CA LYS A 2 30.52 19.30 12.49
C LYS A 2 30.75 18.91 11.03
N GLN A 3 32.01 18.81 10.61
CA GLN A 3 32.37 18.44 9.25
C GLN A 3 31.97 16.99 8.94
N ILE A 4 32.13 16.10 9.92
CA ILE A 4 31.75 14.70 9.75
C ILE A 4 30.23 14.59 9.61
N SER A 5 29.48 15.36 10.40
CA SER A 5 28.03 15.37 10.31
C SER A 5 27.53 15.83 8.93
N ILE A 6 28.18 16.85 8.38
CA ILE A 6 27.83 17.37 7.05
C ILE A 6 28.09 16.31 5.99
N ILE A 7 29.21 15.62 6.08
CA ILE A 7 29.55 14.56 5.13
C ILE A 7 28.53 13.42 5.20
N LEU A 8 28.15 13.03 6.41
CA LEU A 8 27.15 11.98 6.61
C LEU A 8 25.80 12.37 6.01
N ILE A 9 25.40 13.63 6.19
CA ILE A 9 24.15 14.12 5.62
C ILE A 9 24.19 14.08 4.11
N ALA A 10 25.30 14.49 3.52
CA ALA A 10 25.47 14.47 2.08
C ALA A 10 25.40 13.06 1.51
N LEU A 11 26.06 12.11 2.17
CA LEU A 11 26.01 10.70 1.77
C LEU A 11 24.61 10.15 1.87
N PHE A 12 23.93 10.47 2.94
CA PHE A 12 22.55 10.03 3.13
C PHE A 12 21.63 10.57 2.04
N SER A 13 21.80 11.84 1.67
CA SER A 13 21.02 12.44 0.59
C SER A 13 21.22 11.74 -0.74
N VAL A 14 22.46 11.38 -1.05
CA VAL A 14 22.78 10.66 -2.28
C VAL A 14 22.10 9.29 -2.28
N MET A 15 22.12 8.60 -1.16
CA MET A 15 21.47 7.28 -1.06
C MET A 15 19.97 7.38 -1.25
N VAL A 16 19.35 8.40 -0.68
CA VAL A 16 17.91 8.61 -0.83
C VAL A 16 17.55 8.84 -2.29
N LEU A 17 18.36 9.64 -3.00
CA LEU A 17 18.11 9.93 -4.41
C LEU A 17 18.31 8.72 -5.30
N SER A 18 19.29 7.87 -4.98
CA SER A 18 19.63 6.74 -5.86
C SER A 18 18.77 5.52 -5.63
N CYS A 19 18.31 5.26 -4.40
CA CYS A 19 17.65 3.99 -4.04
C CYS A 19 16.15 4.10 -3.81
N SER A 20 15.60 5.31 -3.74
CA SER A 20 14.18 5.52 -3.43
C SER A 20 13.70 4.67 -2.26
N PRO A 21 14.41 4.66 -1.12
CA PRO A 21 14.07 3.76 -0.02
C PRO A 21 12.69 4.06 0.58
N SER A 22 12.19 5.28 0.45
CA SER A 22 10.88 5.65 0.94
C SER A 22 9.76 4.94 0.17
N ASN A 23 9.92 4.75 -1.14
CA ASN A 23 8.95 4.01 -1.94
C ASN A 23 8.91 2.56 -1.54
N LYS A 24 10.07 1.94 -1.38
CA LYS A 24 10.16 0.55 -0.95
C LYS A 24 9.57 0.36 0.44
N LYS A 25 9.86 1.26 1.37
CA LYS A 25 9.32 1.19 2.72
C LYS A 25 7.79 1.29 2.73
N SER A 26 7.24 2.18 1.92
CA SER A 26 5.78 2.34 1.84
C SER A 26 5.13 1.10 1.28
N ILE A 27 5.70 0.53 0.24
CA ILE A 27 5.19 -0.69 -0.38
C ILE A 27 5.30 -1.88 0.57
N ASP A 28 6.45 -2.03 1.25
CA ASP A 28 6.64 -3.08 2.24
C ASP A 28 5.64 -2.95 3.39
N ARG A 29 5.43 -1.74 3.86
CA ARG A 29 4.47 -1.45 4.91
C ARG A 29 3.06 -1.83 4.48
N LEU A 30 2.71 -1.51 3.24
CA LEU A 30 1.41 -1.88 2.68
C LEU A 30 1.25 -3.39 2.62
N ASN A 31 2.23 -4.10 2.08
CA ASN A 31 2.19 -5.55 1.98
C ASN A 31 2.11 -6.22 3.35
N ASN A 32 2.88 -5.73 4.32
CA ASN A 32 2.84 -6.25 5.68
C ASN A 32 1.47 -6.06 6.33
N HIS A 33 0.87 -4.90 6.12
CA HIS A 33 -0.46 -4.62 6.64
C HIS A 33 -1.50 -5.56 6.04
N ILE A 34 -1.43 -5.77 4.74
CA ILE A 34 -2.37 -6.65 4.04
C ILE A 34 -2.20 -8.10 4.50
N GLU A 35 -0.97 -8.57 4.67
CA GLU A 35 -0.72 -9.91 5.18
C GLU A 35 -1.31 -10.10 6.58
N LYS A 36 -1.18 -9.09 7.43
CA LYS A 36 -1.74 -9.11 8.77
C LYS A 36 -3.27 -9.19 8.72
N VAL A 37 -3.89 -8.39 7.86
CA VAL A 37 -5.33 -8.42 7.68
C VAL A 37 -5.78 -9.78 7.13
N GLU A 38 -5.07 -10.29 6.13
CA GLU A 38 -5.39 -11.59 5.52
C GLU A 38 -5.39 -12.72 6.54
N LYS A 39 -4.47 -12.68 7.48
CA LYS A 39 -4.39 -13.71 8.52
C LYS A 39 -5.51 -13.61 9.56
N ASN A 40 -6.00 -12.41 9.81
CA ASN A 40 -6.84 -12.14 10.97
C ASN A 40 -8.25 -11.65 10.64
N TYR A 41 -8.54 -11.32 9.40
CA TYR A 41 -9.78 -10.62 9.04
C TYR A 41 -11.05 -11.41 9.40
N LYS A 42 -10.98 -12.73 9.42
CA LYS A 42 -12.15 -13.56 9.73
C LYS A 42 -12.64 -13.39 11.16
N THR A 43 -11.73 -12.97 12.05
CA THR A 43 -12.06 -12.75 13.46
C THR A 43 -12.19 -11.27 13.81
N TYR A 44 -12.09 -10.39 12.83
CA TYR A 44 -12.17 -8.96 13.07
C TYR A 44 -13.58 -8.52 13.45
N SER A 45 -13.65 -7.70 14.49
CA SER A 45 -14.85 -6.95 14.82
C SER A 45 -14.96 -5.73 13.94
N SER A 46 -16.08 -5.01 14.04
CA SER A 46 -16.22 -3.73 13.34
C SER A 46 -15.14 -2.74 13.75
N GLU A 47 -14.76 -2.73 15.03
CA GLU A 47 -13.70 -1.86 15.54
C GLU A 47 -12.33 -2.24 14.94
N ASP A 48 -12.06 -3.52 14.82
CA ASP A 48 -10.82 -4.02 14.24
C ASP A 48 -10.70 -3.58 12.78
N TRP A 49 -11.79 -3.67 12.03
CA TRP A 49 -11.83 -3.22 10.65
C TRP A 49 -11.64 -1.70 10.54
N GLU A 50 -12.22 -0.95 11.46
CA GLU A 50 -12.06 0.50 11.50
C GLU A 50 -10.60 0.90 11.67
N LEU A 51 -9.91 0.25 12.61
CA LEU A 51 -8.49 0.48 12.83
C LEU A 51 -7.64 0.07 11.62
N ALA A 52 -7.96 -1.09 11.04
CA ALA A 52 -7.26 -1.57 9.86
C ALA A 52 -7.42 -0.60 8.69
N ASN A 53 -8.62 -0.05 8.51
CA ASN A 53 -8.90 0.93 7.45
C ASN A 53 -8.15 2.23 7.67
N LEU A 54 -8.07 2.71 8.90
CA LEU A 54 -7.32 3.93 9.21
C LEU A 54 -5.84 3.77 8.88
N GLU A 55 -5.26 2.63 9.25
CA GLU A 55 -3.87 2.36 8.93
C GLU A 55 -3.66 2.22 7.43
N PHE A 56 -4.56 1.53 6.76
CA PHE A 56 -4.52 1.37 5.31
C PHE A 56 -4.56 2.73 4.60
N GLU A 57 -5.47 3.60 4.99
CA GLU A 57 -5.60 4.93 4.40
C GLU A 57 -4.33 5.75 4.58
N ALA A 58 -3.70 5.67 5.75
CA ALA A 58 -2.45 6.37 6.02
C ALA A 58 -1.32 5.87 5.11
N ILE A 59 -1.25 4.56 4.90
CA ILE A 59 -0.24 3.96 4.03
C ILE A 59 -0.48 4.36 2.58
N VAL A 60 -1.73 4.30 2.13
CA VAL A 60 -2.08 4.67 0.76
C VAL A 60 -1.78 6.14 0.50
N ALA A 61 -2.03 7.01 1.48
CA ALA A 61 -1.70 8.43 1.36
C ALA A 61 -0.21 8.64 1.11
N GLN A 62 0.65 7.90 1.80
CA GLN A 62 2.09 7.94 1.57
C GLN A 62 2.45 7.48 0.17
N ILE A 63 1.81 6.43 -0.31
CA ILE A 63 2.04 5.91 -1.65
C ILE A 63 1.61 6.94 -2.69
N GLU A 64 0.47 7.58 -2.50
CA GLU A 64 -0.01 8.62 -3.41
C GLU A 64 0.95 9.79 -3.52
N GLU A 65 1.54 10.21 -2.40
CA GLU A 65 2.53 11.29 -2.40
C GLU A 65 3.74 10.97 -3.27
N ASN A 66 4.15 9.71 -3.31
CA ASN A 66 5.34 9.29 -4.02
C ASN A 66 5.04 8.58 -5.35
N TYR A 67 3.77 8.49 -5.71
CA TYR A 67 3.35 7.70 -6.87
C TYR A 67 4.02 8.18 -8.16
N HIS A 68 4.15 9.47 -8.32
CA HIS A 68 4.74 10.07 -9.53
C HIS A 68 6.22 9.76 -9.71
N ILE A 69 6.94 9.46 -8.61
CA ILE A 69 8.36 9.11 -8.68
C ILE A 69 8.61 7.60 -8.62
N MET A 70 7.55 6.81 -8.50
CA MET A 70 7.66 5.35 -8.52
C MET A 70 7.92 4.84 -9.93
N THR A 71 8.60 3.70 -10.02
CA THR A 71 8.74 2.99 -11.29
C THR A 71 7.39 2.36 -11.65
N ASN A 72 7.23 1.96 -12.90
CA ASN A 72 6.02 1.26 -13.34
C ASN A 72 5.82 -0.02 -12.55
N GLU A 73 6.90 -0.73 -12.29
CA GLU A 73 6.87 -1.96 -11.50
C GLU A 73 6.39 -1.70 -10.08
N GLU A 74 6.92 -0.66 -9.43
CA GLU A 74 6.49 -0.28 -8.08
C GLU A 74 5.02 0.11 -8.03
N ARG A 75 4.55 0.86 -9.03
CA ARG A 75 3.15 1.24 -9.14
C ARG A 75 2.24 0.03 -9.27
N GLU A 76 2.66 -0.92 -10.08
CA GLU A 76 1.90 -2.16 -10.29
C GLU A 76 1.77 -2.96 -9.00
N ILE A 77 2.88 -3.10 -8.27
CA ILE A 77 2.90 -3.80 -6.99
C ILE A 77 1.96 -3.11 -6.00
N ALA A 78 2.05 -1.78 -5.91
CA ALA A 78 1.21 -1.01 -4.99
C ALA A 78 -0.27 -1.14 -5.33
N LEU A 79 -0.63 -1.01 -6.60
CA LEU A 79 -2.02 -1.10 -7.04
C LEU A 79 -2.59 -2.49 -6.80
N LYS A 80 -1.79 -3.52 -7.05
CA LYS A 80 -2.20 -4.90 -6.81
C LYS A 80 -2.46 -5.14 -5.33
N ALA A 81 -1.60 -4.61 -4.47
CA ALA A 81 -1.76 -4.74 -3.03
C ALA A 81 -3.02 -4.00 -2.55
N ILE A 82 -3.26 -2.81 -3.05
CA ILE A 82 -4.45 -2.03 -2.72
C ILE A 82 -5.71 -2.80 -3.12
N GLY A 83 -5.71 -3.35 -4.33
CA GLY A 83 -6.83 -4.16 -4.81
C GLY A 83 -7.09 -5.37 -3.93
N ARG A 84 -6.05 -6.03 -3.48
CA ARG A 84 -6.15 -7.18 -2.60
C ARG A 84 -6.80 -6.83 -1.27
N TYR A 85 -6.46 -5.67 -0.71
CA TYR A 85 -7.10 -5.19 0.52
C TYR A 85 -8.60 -5.01 0.34
N TYR A 86 -9.02 -4.35 -0.74
CA TYR A 86 -10.43 -4.18 -1.03
C TYR A 86 -11.13 -5.52 -1.25
N GLY A 87 -10.44 -6.49 -1.83
CA GLY A 87 -10.96 -7.83 -1.99
C GLY A 87 -11.23 -8.52 -0.66
N LEU A 88 -10.31 -8.39 0.30
CA LEU A 88 -10.50 -8.94 1.64
C LEU A 88 -11.68 -8.29 2.34
N ALA A 89 -11.82 -6.98 2.22
CA ALA A 89 -12.96 -6.26 2.80
C ALA A 89 -14.28 -6.72 2.16
N ALA A 90 -14.29 -6.90 0.84
CA ALA A 90 -15.48 -7.37 0.14
C ALA A 90 -15.90 -8.77 0.57
N LYS A 91 -14.93 -9.65 0.85
CA LYS A 91 -15.22 -11.00 1.35
C LYS A 91 -15.94 -11.00 2.70
N GLN A 92 -15.75 -9.94 3.48
CA GLN A 92 -16.43 -9.77 4.76
C GLN A 92 -17.79 -9.07 4.62
N GLY A 93 -18.24 -8.81 3.42
CA GLY A 93 -19.54 -8.22 3.18
C GLY A 93 -19.55 -6.70 3.09
N PHE A 94 -18.41 -6.06 2.98
CA PHE A 94 -18.34 -4.61 2.78
C PHE A 94 -18.53 -4.31 1.31
N GLU A 95 -19.78 -4.12 0.88
CA GLU A 95 -20.13 -3.88 -0.52
C GLU A 95 -19.47 -2.63 -1.09
N ASP A 96 -19.26 -1.62 -0.25
CA ASP A 96 -18.64 -0.38 -0.66
C ASP A 96 -17.24 -0.60 -1.24
N ALA A 97 -16.50 -1.56 -0.68
CA ALA A 97 -15.16 -1.89 -1.16
C ALA A 97 -15.19 -2.38 -2.61
N ALA A 98 -16.13 -3.27 -2.93
CA ALA A 98 -16.27 -3.79 -4.28
C ALA A 98 -16.66 -2.68 -5.25
N GLN A 99 -17.54 -1.77 -4.83
CA GLN A 99 -17.97 -0.65 -5.66
C GLN A 99 -16.82 0.31 -5.95
N GLU A 100 -15.98 0.58 -4.95
CA GLU A 100 -14.82 1.44 -5.16
C GLU A 100 -13.86 0.87 -6.18
N VAL A 101 -13.61 -0.43 -6.13
CA VAL A 101 -12.76 -1.10 -7.10
C VAL A 101 -13.36 -1.00 -8.49
N GLN A 102 -14.68 -1.18 -8.62
CA GLN A 102 -15.33 -1.07 -9.91
C GLN A 102 -15.22 0.31 -10.55
N LYS A 103 -15.24 1.36 -9.74
CA LYS A 103 -15.13 2.74 -10.24
C LYS A 103 -13.81 3.01 -10.96
N ILE A 104 -12.75 2.38 -10.51
CA ILE A 104 -11.42 2.58 -11.08
C ILE A 104 -10.95 1.41 -11.92
N TYR A 105 -11.84 0.44 -12.11
CA TYR A 105 -11.57 -0.82 -12.81
C TYR A 105 -10.95 -0.62 -14.17
N GLU A 106 -11.56 0.21 -14.99
CA GLU A 106 -11.16 0.37 -16.39
C GLU A 106 -9.79 1.04 -16.54
N SER A 107 -9.40 1.84 -15.55
CA SER A 107 -8.18 2.63 -15.61
C SER A 107 -6.98 1.94 -15.00
N LEU A 108 -7.19 0.99 -14.08
CA LEU A 108 -6.11 0.40 -13.29
C LEU A 108 -6.23 -1.12 -13.22
N PRO A 109 -5.84 -1.83 -14.30
CA PRO A 109 -5.94 -3.31 -14.34
C PRO A 109 -5.23 -4.01 -13.19
N SER A 110 -4.09 -3.49 -12.73
CA SER A 110 -3.34 -4.10 -11.63
C SER A 110 -4.14 -4.12 -10.34
N LEU A 111 -4.99 -3.13 -10.13
CA LEU A 111 -5.85 -3.07 -8.96
C LEU A 111 -6.85 -4.23 -8.98
N ILE A 112 -7.40 -4.51 -10.14
CA ILE A 112 -8.34 -5.62 -10.31
C ILE A 112 -7.65 -6.96 -10.10
N ASP A 113 -6.43 -7.11 -10.60
CA ASP A 113 -5.67 -8.35 -10.37
C ASP A 113 -5.52 -8.61 -8.88
N GLY A 114 -5.17 -7.56 -8.11
CA GLY A 114 -5.06 -7.68 -6.66
C GLY A 114 -6.39 -8.03 -6.00
N PHE A 115 -7.46 -7.39 -6.42
CA PHE A 115 -8.80 -7.66 -5.91
C PHE A 115 -9.20 -9.11 -6.15
N MET A 116 -9.00 -9.60 -7.36
CA MET A 116 -9.33 -10.99 -7.71
C MET A 116 -8.43 -11.99 -6.97
N ASP A 117 -7.17 -11.65 -6.73
CA ASP A 117 -6.27 -12.50 -5.96
C ASP A 117 -6.79 -12.78 -4.55
N ALA A 118 -7.49 -11.83 -3.95
CA ALA A 118 -8.05 -12.01 -2.62
C ALA A 118 -9.11 -13.12 -2.57
N PHE A 119 -9.74 -13.41 -3.71
CA PHE A 119 -10.77 -14.45 -3.79
C PHE A 119 -10.22 -15.82 -4.20
N ARG A 120 -8.94 -15.91 -4.49
CA ARG A 120 -8.29 -17.19 -4.82
C ARG A 120 -7.75 -17.90 -3.55
#